data_63484a385bda5b7a217f8e0bc8e3ba89
#
_entry.id   63484a385bda5b7a217f8e0bc8e3ba89
#
_cell.length_a   1.000
_cell.length_b   1.000
_cell.length_c   1.000
_cell.angle_alpha   90.00
_cell.angle_beta   90.00
_cell.angle_gamma   90.00
#
_symmetry.space_group_name_H-M   'P 1'
#
loop_
_entity.id
_entity.type
_entity.pdbx_description
1 polymer ?
#
loop_
_entity_poly.entity_id
_entity_poly.type
_entity_poly.pdbx_seq_one_letter_code
_entity_poly.pdbx_strand_id
1 'polypeptide(L)'
;MGAQIPIVEYLALDPAPHLVAHECTACGARFFDRRNACAACGSDAGFRPAAVPTEGELRAFTIVSLAAPGIPVPFVAGVIDCGGTSVRANVINTEPDPEHVTLGMKVRLTTYVLGTDDAGTEAVGFGFEPAA
;
A
#
# COMPACT_ATOMS: atom_id res chain seq x y z
N MET A 1 -16.81 3.15 20.96
CA MET A 1 -16.43 2.61 19.66
C MET A 1 -16.44 3.69 18.61
N GLY A 2 -15.29 4.02 18.09
CA GLY A 2 -15.19 5.04 17.08
C GLY A 2 -15.30 4.48 15.66
N ALA A 3 -15.59 5.37 14.71
CA ALA A 3 -15.49 5.02 13.30
C ALA A 3 -14.05 4.86 12.89
N GLN A 4 -13.82 4.16 11.79
CA GLN A 4 -12.50 4.03 11.20
C GLN A 4 -12.49 4.69 9.83
N ILE A 5 -11.45 5.47 9.55
CA ILE A 5 -11.26 6.09 8.24
C ILE A 5 -9.87 5.72 7.69
N PRO A 6 -9.78 5.38 6.41
CA PRO A 6 -8.47 5.14 5.80
C PRO A 6 -7.72 6.46 5.61
N ILE A 7 -6.40 6.43 5.79
CA ILE A 7 -5.57 7.63 5.62
C ILE A 7 -5.36 7.98 4.15
N VAL A 8 -5.59 7.04 3.25
CA VAL A 8 -5.48 7.26 1.81
C VAL A 8 -6.76 6.78 1.14
N GLU A 9 -7.16 7.47 0.09
CA GLU A 9 -8.45 7.18 -0.57
C GLU A 9 -8.48 5.83 -1.28
N TYR A 10 -7.33 5.26 -1.62
CA TYR A 10 -7.26 3.96 -2.30
C TYR A 10 -7.24 2.76 -1.33
N LEU A 11 -7.33 2.99 -0.03
CA LEU A 11 -7.47 1.91 0.96
C LEU A 11 -8.94 1.75 1.30
N ALA A 12 -9.48 0.57 1.01
CA ALA A 12 -10.86 0.21 1.36
C ALA A 12 -10.82 -0.73 2.58
N LEU A 13 -11.67 -0.47 3.56
CA LEU A 13 -11.71 -1.27 4.79
C LEU A 13 -12.77 -2.37 4.75
N ASP A 14 -13.77 -2.24 3.87
CA ASP A 14 -14.89 -3.19 3.78
C ASP A 14 -14.89 -3.92 2.43
N PRO A 15 -15.29 -5.18 2.39
CA PRO A 15 -15.65 -6.09 3.49
C PRO A 15 -14.42 -6.55 4.27
N ALA A 16 -13.24 -6.48 3.66
CA ALA A 16 -11.95 -6.75 4.27
C ALA A 16 -10.94 -5.74 3.72
N PRO A 17 -9.91 -5.37 4.49
CA PRO A 17 -8.94 -4.38 4.02
C PRO A 17 -8.29 -4.77 2.70
N HIS A 18 -8.31 -3.87 1.74
CA HIS A 18 -7.68 -4.06 0.43
C HIS A 18 -7.44 -2.70 -0.23
N LEU A 19 -6.58 -2.69 -1.23
CA LEU A 19 -6.33 -1.50 -2.03
C LEU A 19 -7.20 -1.53 -3.29
N VAL A 20 -7.62 -0.34 -3.75
CA VAL A 20 -8.41 -0.19 -4.97
C VAL A 20 -7.64 0.72 -5.92
N ALA A 21 -7.33 0.21 -7.10
CA ALA A 21 -6.61 0.96 -8.13
C ALA A 21 -7.59 1.49 -9.17
N HIS A 22 -7.13 2.48 -9.93
CA HIS A 22 -7.83 2.96 -11.13
C HIS A 22 -7.29 2.16 -12.33
N GLU A 23 -8.11 1.31 -12.90
CA GLU A 23 -7.72 0.47 -14.03
C GLU A 23 -8.17 1.10 -15.35
N CYS A 24 -7.24 1.30 -16.28
CA CYS A 24 -7.56 1.83 -17.60
C CYS A 24 -8.50 0.90 -18.34
N THR A 25 -9.61 1.43 -18.86
CA THR A 25 -10.59 0.63 -19.57
C THR A 25 -10.11 0.18 -20.95
N ALA A 26 -9.05 0.81 -21.48
CA ALA A 26 -8.50 0.49 -22.78
C ALA A 26 -7.39 -0.57 -22.74
N CYS A 27 -6.46 -0.46 -21.77
CA CYS A 27 -5.29 -1.35 -21.74
C CYS A 27 -5.13 -2.15 -20.44
N GLY A 28 -5.90 -1.85 -19.40
CA GLY A 28 -5.82 -2.57 -18.14
C GLY A 28 -4.72 -2.11 -17.19
N ALA A 29 -3.96 -1.08 -17.55
CA ALA A 29 -2.94 -0.54 -16.64
C ALA A 29 -3.60 0.04 -15.38
N ARG A 30 -2.95 -0.11 -14.22
CA ARG A 30 -3.50 0.30 -12.94
C ARG A 30 -2.66 1.37 -12.28
N PHE A 31 -3.35 2.36 -11.70
CA PHE A 31 -2.73 3.48 -11.01
C PHE A 31 -3.49 3.79 -9.73
N PHE A 32 -2.80 4.28 -8.72
CA PHE A 32 -3.46 4.67 -7.46
C PHE A 32 -3.86 6.14 -7.45
N ASP A 33 -3.21 6.96 -8.27
CA ASP A 33 -3.56 8.37 -8.39
C ASP A 33 -4.62 8.57 -9.48
N ARG A 34 -5.34 9.68 -9.35
CA ARG A 34 -6.34 10.05 -10.34
C ARG A 34 -5.66 10.66 -11.55
N ARG A 35 -6.02 10.18 -12.74
CA ARG A 35 -5.43 10.64 -14.01
C ARG A 35 -6.52 10.95 -15.02
N ASN A 36 -6.23 11.91 -15.90
CA ASN A 36 -7.13 12.24 -17.00
C ASN A 36 -6.90 11.35 -18.22
N ALA A 37 -5.70 10.79 -18.34
CA ALA A 37 -5.34 9.87 -19.41
C ALA A 37 -4.38 8.81 -18.88
N CYS A 38 -4.37 7.65 -19.54
CA CYS A 38 -3.53 6.55 -19.14
C CYS A 38 -2.06 6.81 -19.50
N ALA A 39 -1.18 6.67 -18.51
CA ALA A 39 0.26 6.85 -18.73
C ALA A 39 0.88 5.73 -19.57
N ALA A 40 0.21 4.58 -19.66
CA ALA A 40 0.72 3.43 -20.41
C ALA A 40 0.32 3.46 -21.88
N CYS A 41 -0.97 3.77 -22.19
CA CYS A 41 -1.46 3.72 -23.57
C CYS A 41 -1.94 5.06 -24.12
N GLY A 42 -2.00 6.10 -23.28
CA GLY A 42 -2.43 7.43 -23.70
C GLY A 42 -3.94 7.61 -23.85
N SER A 43 -4.73 6.58 -23.60
CA SER A 43 -6.19 6.65 -23.77
C SER A 43 -6.81 7.58 -22.73
N ASP A 44 -7.83 8.34 -23.15
CA ASP A 44 -8.66 9.13 -22.26
C ASP A 44 -10.06 8.54 -22.08
N ALA A 45 -10.23 7.28 -22.45
CA ALA A 45 -11.52 6.60 -22.36
C ALA A 45 -12.04 6.45 -20.93
N GLY A 46 -11.15 6.52 -19.93
CA GLY A 46 -11.53 6.47 -18.53
C GLY A 46 -10.93 5.31 -17.77
N PHE A 47 -11.25 5.27 -16.50
CA PHE A 47 -10.75 4.28 -15.56
C PHE A 47 -11.91 3.67 -14.78
N ARG A 48 -11.71 2.45 -14.32
CA ARG A 48 -12.66 1.77 -13.44
C ARG A 48 -11.96 1.34 -12.16
N PRO A 49 -12.67 1.21 -11.04
CA PRO A 49 -12.06 0.70 -9.81
C PRO A 49 -11.73 -0.78 -9.97
N ALA A 50 -10.58 -1.19 -9.45
CA ALA A 50 -10.14 -2.58 -9.47
C ALA A 50 -9.51 -2.94 -8.13
N ALA A 51 -9.99 -4.01 -7.51
CA ALA A 51 -9.41 -4.52 -6.28
C ALA A 51 -8.02 -5.08 -6.56
N VAL A 52 -7.04 -4.69 -5.74
CA VAL A 52 -5.67 -5.17 -5.86
C VAL A 52 -5.50 -6.37 -4.94
N PRO A 53 -4.84 -7.45 -5.40
CA PRO A 53 -4.58 -8.60 -4.51
C PRO A 53 -3.87 -8.16 -3.25
N THR A 54 -4.19 -8.79 -2.12
CA THR A 54 -3.63 -8.44 -0.82
C THR A 54 -2.30 -9.12 -0.54
N GLU A 55 -1.91 -10.07 -1.35
CA GLU A 55 -0.62 -10.73 -1.25
C GLU A 55 0.25 -10.36 -2.44
N GLY A 56 1.55 -10.22 -2.19
CA GLY A 56 2.48 -9.82 -3.22
C GLY A 56 3.89 -10.27 -2.93
N GLU A 57 4.80 -9.78 -3.76
CA GLU A 57 6.21 -10.12 -3.68
C GLU A 57 7.03 -8.83 -3.62
N LEU A 58 7.99 -8.78 -2.71
CA LEU A 58 8.85 -7.60 -2.54
C LEU A 58 9.84 -7.52 -3.71
N ARG A 59 9.72 -6.48 -4.52
CA ARG A 59 10.56 -6.27 -5.71
C ARG A 59 11.73 -5.35 -5.46
N ALA A 60 11.57 -4.39 -4.57
CA ALA A 60 12.63 -3.45 -4.20
C ALA A 60 12.40 -2.97 -2.80
N PHE A 61 13.46 -2.62 -2.09
CA PHE A 61 13.32 -2.03 -0.77
C PHE A 61 14.55 -1.22 -0.41
N THR A 62 14.35 -0.34 0.57
CA THR A 62 15.41 0.43 1.19
C THR A 62 15.16 0.42 2.70
N ILE A 63 16.21 0.21 3.47
CA ILE A 63 16.14 0.36 4.92
C ILE A 63 16.48 1.82 5.23
N VAL A 64 15.49 2.56 5.72
CA VAL A 64 15.62 4.00 5.97
C VAL A 64 16.06 4.20 7.40
N SER A 65 17.26 4.77 7.59
CA SER A 65 17.85 4.98 8.91
C SER A 65 17.84 6.45 9.35
N LEU A 66 17.43 7.34 8.46
CA LEU A 66 17.38 8.78 8.74
C LEU A 66 16.08 9.35 8.18
N ALA A 67 15.32 10.01 9.03
CA ALA A 67 14.04 10.60 8.64
C ALA A 67 13.80 11.88 9.46
N ALA A 68 12.71 12.58 9.14
CA ALA A 68 12.32 13.78 9.87
C ALA A 68 12.08 13.46 11.36
N PRO A 69 12.23 14.43 12.25
CA PRO A 69 11.93 14.21 13.67
C PRO A 69 10.52 13.69 13.88
N GLY A 70 10.38 12.72 14.78
CA GLY A 70 9.09 12.10 15.08
C GLY A 70 8.75 10.87 14.25
N ILE A 71 9.55 10.57 13.22
CA ILE A 71 9.37 9.36 12.43
C ILE A 71 10.28 8.27 12.98
N PRO A 72 9.72 7.13 13.44
CA PRO A 72 10.54 6.03 13.94
C PRO A 72 11.44 5.46 12.86
N VAL A 73 12.71 5.28 13.17
CA VAL A 73 13.70 4.66 12.28
C VAL A 73 14.47 3.60 13.06
N PRO A 74 15.03 2.58 12.39
CA PRO A 74 14.92 2.31 10.97
C PRO A 74 13.56 1.75 10.57
N PHE A 75 13.20 1.94 9.31
CA PHE A 75 12.02 1.31 8.74
C PHE A 75 12.31 0.88 7.30
N VAL A 76 11.47 0.02 6.75
CA VAL A 76 11.66 -0.52 5.40
C VAL A 76 10.62 0.10 4.48
N ALA A 77 11.10 0.83 3.46
CA ALA A 77 10.26 1.32 2.38
C ALA A 77 10.43 0.40 1.18
N GLY A 78 9.32 -0.11 0.63
CA GLY A 78 9.39 -1.11 -0.41
C GLY A 78 8.48 -0.86 -1.59
N VAL A 79 8.73 -1.63 -2.64
CA VAL A 79 7.85 -1.74 -3.80
C VAL A 79 7.42 -3.19 -3.89
N ILE A 80 6.11 -3.42 -3.82
CA ILE A 80 5.53 -4.76 -3.79
C ILE A 80 4.74 -4.98 -5.08
N ASP A 81 4.95 -6.13 -5.71
CA ASP A 81 4.19 -6.55 -6.89
C ASP A 81 2.99 -7.38 -6.42
N CYS A 82 1.80 -6.80 -6.52
CA CYS A 82 0.56 -7.44 -6.15
C CYS A 82 -0.20 -7.82 -7.42
N GLY A 83 0.07 -9.00 -7.95
CA GLY A 83 -0.60 -9.49 -9.15
C GLY A 83 -0.38 -8.63 -10.38
N GLY A 84 0.80 -8.05 -10.53
CA GLY A 84 1.14 -7.17 -11.64
C GLY A 84 0.96 -5.68 -11.34
N THR A 85 0.41 -5.35 -10.17
CA THR A 85 0.24 -3.96 -9.74
C THR A 85 1.35 -3.61 -8.74
N SER A 86 2.11 -2.56 -9.04
CA SER A 86 3.18 -2.10 -8.14
C SER A 86 2.59 -1.23 -7.03
N VAL A 87 2.87 -1.59 -5.80
CA VAL A 87 2.42 -0.86 -4.61
C VAL A 87 3.64 -0.38 -3.84
N ARG A 88 3.67 0.90 -3.53
CA ARG A 88 4.70 1.46 -2.65
C ARG A 88 4.17 1.47 -1.23
N ALA A 89 4.88 0.78 -0.34
CA ALA A 89 4.44 0.66 1.05
C ALA A 89 5.62 0.28 1.93
N ASN A 90 5.44 0.46 3.23
CA ASN A 90 6.43 0.00 4.19
C ASN A 90 6.21 -1.48 4.49
N VAL A 91 7.32 -2.19 4.71
CA VAL A 91 7.29 -3.56 5.22
C VAL A 91 7.38 -3.48 6.74
N ILE A 92 6.35 -3.98 7.41
CA ILE A 92 6.21 -3.85 8.86
C ILE A 92 6.08 -5.23 9.50
N ASN A 93 6.06 -5.26 10.82
CA ASN A 93 5.94 -6.49 11.62
C ASN A 93 7.09 -7.46 11.37
N THR A 94 8.26 -6.93 11.02
CA THR A 94 9.50 -7.69 10.86
C THR A 94 10.67 -6.78 11.24
N GLU A 95 11.81 -7.37 11.55
CA GLU A 95 13.01 -6.59 11.85
C GLU A 95 13.50 -5.90 10.57
N PRO A 96 13.80 -4.60 10.62
CA PRO A 96 14.24 -3.85 9.43
C PRO A 96 15.74 -4.06 9.15
N ASP A 97 16.11 -5.26 8.78
CA ASP A 97 17.49 -5.62 8.50
C ASP A 97 17.58 -6.59 7.32
N PRO A 98 18.77 -6.74 6.70
CA PRO A 98 18.93 -7.61 5.52
C PRO A 98 18.73 -9.09 5.79
N GLU A 99 18.71 -9.51 7.03
CA GLU A 99 18.49 -10.92 7.38
C GLU A 99 17.01 -11.28 7.34
N HIS A 100 16.13 -10.29 7.59
CA HIS A 100 14.70 -10.50 7.67
C HIS A 100 13.95 -9.98 6.45
N VAL A 101 14.53 -9.01 5.72
CA VAL A 101 13.90 -8.40 4.54
C VAL A 101 14.75 -8.72 3.33
N THR A 102 14.19 -9.50 2.40
CA THR A 102 14.92 -9.95 1.21
C THR A 102 14.05 -9.74 -0.04
N LEU A 103 14.73 -9.52 -1.17
CA LEU A 103 14.01 -9.42 -2.45
C LEU A 103 13.36 -10.76 -2.77
N GLY A 104 12.15 -10.70 -3.30
CA GLY A 104 11.39 -11.89 -3.66
C GLY A 104 10.60 -12.49 -2.52
N MET A 105 10.72 -11.96 -1.29
CA MET A 105 9.94 -12.49 -0.18
C MET A 105 8.45 -12.23 -0.38
N LYS A 106 7.62 -13.14 0.11
CA LYS A 106 6.17 -12.98 0.06
C LYS A 106 5.70 -12.12 1.21
N VAL A 107 4.82 -11.17 0.89
CA VAL A 107 4.25 -10.25 1.87
C VAL A 107 2.75 -10.16 1.67
N ARG A 108 2.04 -9.74 2.71
CA ARG A 108 0.60 -9.54 2.66
C ARG A 108 0.23 -8.20 3.25
N LEU A 109 -0.88 -7.64 2.78
CA LEU A 109 -1.39 -6.37 3.26
C LEU A 109 -1.87 -6.53 4.70
N THR A 110 -1.52 -5.54 5.52
CA THR A 110 -2.04 -5.42 6.88
C THR A 110 -2.35 -3.97 7.17
N THR A 111 -3.22 -3.73 8.13
CA THR A 111 -3.61 -2.38 8.53
C THR A 111 -3.25 -2.14 9.99
N TYR A 112 -3.13 -0.87 10.34
CA TYR A 112 -2.84 -0.47 11.72
C TYR A 112 -3.45 0.89 11.98
N VAL A 113 -3.71 1.17 13.27
CA VAL A 113 -4.26 2.45 13.68
C VAL A 113 -3.12 3.44 13.87
N LEU A 114 -3.18 4.57 13.15
CA LEU A 114 -2.18 5.62 13.27
C LEU A 114 -2.45 6.55 14.44
N GLY A 115 -3.72 6.78 14.75
CA GLY A 115 -4.12 7.65 15.83
C GLY A 115 -5.62 7.72 15.93
N THR A 116 -6.10 8.29 17.03
CA THR A 116 -7.53 8.42 17.30
C THR A 116 -7.81 9.86 17.70
N ASP A 117 -8.86 10.45 17.14
CA ASP A 117 -9.25 11.81 17.47
C ASP A 117 -10.11 11.87 18.74
N ASP A 118 -10.53 13.07 19.14
CA ASP A 118 -11.32 13.28 20.35
C ASP A 118 -12.71 12.63 20.29
N ALA A 119 -13.21 12.38 19.09
CA ALA A 119 -14.51 11.73 18.88
C ALA A 119 -14.39 10.20 18.83
N GLY A 120 -13.17 9.66 18.94
CA GLY A 120 -12.93 8.21 18.86
C GLY A 120 -12.77 7.69 17.45
N THR A 121 -12.66 8.55 16.45
CA THR A 121 -12.44 8.13 15.07
C THR A 121 -10.97 7.72 14.89
N GLU A 122 -10.77 6.51 14.40
CA GLU A 122 -9.43 5.96 14.18
C GLU A 122 -8.97 6.17 12.75
N ALA A 123 -7.77 6.72 12.57
CA ALA A 123 -7.13 6.81 11.26
C ALA A 123 -6.36 5.52 11.01
N VAL A 124 -6.68 4.82 9.92
CA VAL A 124 -6.13 3.51 9.60
C VAL A 124 -5.16 3.63 8.43
N GLY A 125 -3.92 3.21 8.66
CA GLY A 125 -2.91 3.09 7.63
C GLY A 125 -2.73 1.64 7.20
N PHE A 126 -1.89 1.43 6.20
CA PHE A 126 -1.58 0.09 5.73
C PHE A 126 -0.09 -0.08 5.53
N GLY A 127 0.33 -1.33 5.56
CA GLY A 127 1.68 -1.74 5.22
C GLY A 127 1.62 -3.19 4.77
N PHE A 128 2.78 -3.76 4.53
CA PHE A 128 2.88 -5.17 4.18
C PHE A 128 3.74 -5.88 5.21
N GLU A 129 3.36 -7.08 5.56
CA GLU A 129 4.08 -7.90 6.53
C GLU A 129 4.46 -9.23 5.88
N PRO A 130 5.48 -9.95 6.41
CA PRO A 130 5.83 -11.25 5.87
C PRO A 130 4.64 -12.20 5.86
N ALA A 131 4.44 -12.87 4.73
CA ALA A 131 3.30 -13.78 4.52
C ALA A 131 3.66 -15.23 4.82
N ALA A 132 4.67 -15.46 5.57
CA ALA A 132 5.30 -16.76 5.80
C ALA A 132 4.37 -17.92 6.03
#